data_003b110a511ad707d1bff0d5941af464
#
_entry.id   003b110a511ad707d1bff0d5941af464
#
_cell.length_a   1.000
_cell.length_b   1.000
_cell.length_c   1.000
_cell.angle_alpha   90.00
_cell.angle_beta   90.00
_cell.angle_gamma   90.00
#
_symmetry.space_group_name_H-M   'P 1'
#
loop_
_entity.id
_entity.type
_entity.pdbx_description
1 polymer ?
#
loop_
_entity_poly.entity_id
_entity_poly.type
_entity_poly.pdbx_seq_one_letter_code
_entity_poly.pdbx_strand_id
1 'polypeptide(L)'
;QEVFDLKLGWDVTAFGGNNFAAEGLTLFTLRNGSPNGVPYEKSYAEKIMHVRDGQVTPMHFHWRKREDIINRGGGNLIIELWNAGAHEETENTDVTVTVDGCRQTHAPGSQLRLTPGESICLTPTLYHSFWGERGFGDVLVGEVSSVNDDEHDNHFLQPLARYNNIEEDEPALLVLCNEYNQIGRAHV
;
A
#
# COMPACT_ATOMS: atom_id res chain seq x y z
N GLN A 1 -13.24 -15.60 12.64
CA GLN A 1 -14.16 -14.50 12.28
C GLN A 1 -13.36 -13.25 11.93
N GLU A 2 -12.46 -12.75 12.82
CA GLU A 2 -11.64 -11.54 12.59
C GLU A 2 -10.92 -11.51 11.23
N VAL A 3 -10.39 -12.65 10.77
CA VAL A 3 -9.70 -12.77 9.47
C VAL A 3 -10.62 -12.35 8.31
N PHE A 4 -11.89 -12.77 8.35
CA PHE A 4 -12.88 -12.45 7.33
C PHE A 4 -13.35 -11.00 7.41
N ASP A 5 -13.68 -10.55 8.62
CA ASP A 5 -14.27 -9.23 8.84
C ASP A 5 -13.28 -8.09 8.53
N LEU A 6 -11.99 -8.32 8.80
CA LEU A 6 -10.92 -7.35 8.59
C LEU A 6 -10.11 -7.61 7.32
N LYS A 7 -10.51 -8.58 6.49
CA LYS A 7 -9.83 -8.95 5.25
C LYS A 7 -8.32 -9.19 5.46
N LEU A 8 -7.96 -9.97 6.52
CA LEU A 8 -6.57 -10.33 6.77
C LEU A 8 -6.14 -11.42 5.79
N GLY A 9 -4.91 -11.36 5.30
CA GLY A 9 -4.37 -12.35 4.39
C GLY A 9 -3.80 -11.75 3.11
N TRP A 10 -3.73 -12.59 2.08
CA TRP A 10 -3.14 -12.24 0.78
C TRP A 10 -4.04 -11.30 -0.02
N ASP A 11 -3.39 -10.35 -0.67
CA ASP A 11 -3.96 -9.51 -1.70
C ASP A 11 -2.94 -9.30 -2.83
N VAL A 12 -3.42 -9.33 -4.07
CA VAL A 12 -2.62 -9.13 -5.28
C VAL A 12 -3.40 -8.20 -6.20
N THR A 13 -2.77 -7.11 -6.62
CA THR A 13 -3.43 -6.14 -7.50
C THR A 13 -2.49 -5.64 -8.59
N ALA A 14 -3.03 -5.42 -9.79
CA ALA A 14 -2.40 -4.66 -10.86
C ALA A 14 -3.15 -3.33 -11.07
N PHE A 15 -3.85 -2.83 -10.03
CA PHE A 15 -4.54 -1.55 -10.00
C PHE A 15 -5.50 -1.31 -11.18
N GLY A 16 -6.16 -2.38 -11.64
CA GLY A 16 -7.03 -2.37 -12.83
C GLY A 16 -6.29 -2.47 -14.16
N GLY A 17 -4.96 -2.48 -14.14
CA GLY A 17 -4.12 -2.70 -15.31
C GLY A 17 -3.96 -4.16 -15.70
N ASN A 18 -3.21 -4.40 -16.78
CA ASN A 18 -2.93 -5.74 -17.31
C ASN A 18 -1.43 -6.12 -17.28
N ASN A 19 -0.60 -5.28 -16.65
CA ASN A 19 0.85 -5.51 -16.57
C ASN A 19 1.32 -5.49 -15.11
N PHE A 20 0.99 -6.55 -14.39
CA PHE A 20 1.37 -6.72 -12.99
C PHE A 20 2.88 -6.60 -12.73
N ALA A 21 3.71 -7.00 -13.71
CA ALA A 21 5.17 -6.92 -13.54
C ALA A 21 5.69 -5.47 -13.53
N ALA A 22 5.04 -4.58 -14.25
CA ALA A 22 5.43 -3.16 -14.30
C ALA A 22 4.71 -2.33 -13.23
N GLU A 23 3.41 -2.58 -13.04
CA GLU A 23 2.57 -1.87 -12.08
C GLU A 23 1.71 -2.88 -11.32
N GLY A 24 1.97 -3.01 -10.03
CA GLY A 24 1.29 -4.00 -9.21
C GLY A 24 1.84 -4.07 -7.80
N LEU A 25 1.15 -4.82 -6.97
CA LEU A 25 1.54 -5.05 -5.60
C LEU A 25 1.06 -6.43 -5.13
N THR A 26 1.94 -7.15 -4.44
CA THR A 26 1.58 -8.32 -3.64
C THR A 26 1.74 -7.96 -2.18
N LEU A 27 0.72 -8.17 -1.39
CA LEU A 27 0.77 -7.87 0.03
C LEU A 27 0.07 -8.95 0.88
N PHE A 28 0.42 -8.98 2.15
CA PHE A 28 -0.24 -9.79 3.17
C PHE A 28 -0.59 -8.91 4.36
N THR A 29 -1.88 -8.76 4.63
CA THR A 29 -2.36 -8.05 5.82
C THR A 29 -2.29 -8.99 7.03
N LEU A 30 -1.35 -8.71 7.93
CA LEU A 30 -1.10 -9.49 9.15
C LEU A 30 -2.14 -9.19 10.23
N ARG A 31 -2.49 -7.93 10.38
CA ARG A 31 -3.47 -7.43 11.35
C ARG A 31 -4.07 -6.11 10.92
N ASN A 32 -5.27 -5.86 11.41
CA ASN A 32 -5.99 -4.61 11.22
C ASN A 32 -6.98 -4.39 12.36
N GLY A 33 -7.52 -3.20 12.48
CA GLY A 33 -8.64 -2.85 13.34
C GLY A 33 -9.89 -2.49 12.54
N SER A 34 -10.97 -2.20 13.24
CA SER A 34 -12.17 -1.64 12.60
C SER A 34 -12.05 -0.12 12.52
N PRO A 35 -12.47 0.53 11.41
CA PRO A 35 -12.38 1.98 11.24
C PRO A 35 -13.07 2.78 12.36
N ASN A 36 -14.11 2.21 12.97
CA ASN A 36 -14.85 2.81 14.09
C ASN A 36 -14.60 2.11 15.44
N GLY A 37 -13.60 1.25 15.53
CA GLY A 37 -13.20 0.54 16.75
C GLY A 37 -14.13 -0.60 17.18
N VAL A 38 -15.13 -0.95 16.39
CA VAL A 38 -16.10 -2.00 16.77
C VAL A 38 -16.26 -2.98 15.60
N PRO A 39 -16.23 -4.29 15.84
CA PRO A 39 -15.99 -5.00 17.11
C PRO A 39 -14.51 -5.17 17.49
N TYR A 40 -13.57 -4.71 16.63
CA TYR A 40 -12.13 -4.93 16.81
C TYR A 40 -11.43 -3.63 17.16
N GLU A 41 -10.92 -3.55 18.42
CA GLU A 41 -10.42 -2.33 19.05
C GLU A 41 -8.98 -1.93 18.64
N LYS A 42 -8.29 -2.73 17.81
CA LYS A 42 -6.96 -2.36 17.33
C LYS A 42 -7.01 -1.04 16.58
N SER A 43 -6.18 -0.09 16.98
CA SER A 43 -6.06 1.23 16.35
C SER A 43 -5.00 1.28 15.24
N TYR A 44 -4.45 0.14 14.86
CA TYR A 44 -3.33 0.01 13.92
C TYR A 44 -3.52 -1.17 12.97
N ALA A 45 -2.81 -1.12 11.85
CA ALA A 45 -2.66 -2.21 10.90
C ALA A 45 -1.18 -2.54 10.67
N GLU A 46 -0.90 -3.76 10.23
CA GLU A 46 0.41 -4.20 9.78
C GLU A 46 0.26 -5.03 8.52
N LYS A 47 1.06 -4.70 7.50
CA LYS A 47 1.16 -5.41 6.24
C LYS A 47 2.60 -5.74 5.91
N ILE A 48 2.80 -6.83 5.18
CA ILE A 48 4.04 -7.16 4.49
C ILE A 48 3.76 -7.10 2.99
N MET A 49 4.65 -6.46 2.25
CA MET A 49 4.53 -6.31 0.80
C MET A 49 5.77 -6.86 0.11
N HIS A 50 5.55 -7.54 -1.00
CA HIS A 50 6.63 -7.95 -1.92
C HIS A 50 6.59 -7.02 -3.13
N VAL A 51 7.59 -6.17 -3.22
CA VAL A 51 7.76 -5.20 -4.30
C VAL A 51 8.88 -5.71 -5.20
N ARG A 52 8.56 -6.02 -6.47
CA ARG A 52 9.54 -6.53 -7.42
C ARG A 52 10.48 -5.43 -7.91
N ASP A 53 11.63 -5.85 -8.43
CA ASP A 53 12.58 -4.95 -9.09
C ASP A 53 11.87 -4.11 -10.17
N GLY A 54 11.82 -2.79 -9.97
CA GLY A 54 11.17 -1.83 -10.85
C GLY A 54 9.64 -1.89 -10.94
N GLN A 55 8.95 -2.71 -10.15
CA GLN A 55 7.49 -2.74 -10.07
C GLN A 55 6.98 -1.55 -9.28
N VAL A 56 6.05 -0.82 -9.87
CA VAL A 56 5.53 0.44 -9.31
C VAL A 56 4.21 0.21 -8.58
N THR A 57 4.13 0.74 -7.37
CA THR A 57 2.84 1.03 -6.71
C THR A 57 2.47 2.46 -7.10
N PRO A 58 1.31 2.68 -7.76
CA PRO A 58 0.92 3.97 -8.33
C PRO A 58 0.82 5.09 -7.31
N MET A 59 0.96 6.33 -7.78
CA MET A 59 0.84 7.55 -6.98
C MET A 59 -0.55 7.65 -6.35
N HIS A 60 -0.58 7.65 -5.02
CA HIS A 60 -1.81 7.72 -4.22
C HIS A 60 -1.56 8.40 -2.88
N PHE A 61 -2.63 8.77 -2.19
CA PHE A 61 -2.59 9.16 -0.79
C PHE A 61 -3.76 8.55 0.00
N HIS A 62 -3.72 8.69 1.31
CA HIS A 62 -4.80 8.33 2.21
C HIS A 62 -5.34 9.59 2.89
N TRP A 63 -6.67 9.74 2.97
CA TRP A 63 -7.28 10.91 3.63
C TRP A 63 -7.04 10.91 5.15
N ARG A 64 -7.00 9.72 5.78
CA ARG A 64 -6.96 9.55 7.23
C ARG A 64 -5.79 8.72 7.71
N LYS A 65 -5.38 7.73 6.93
CA LYS A 65 -4.32 6.79 7.32
C LYS A 65 -2.96 7.48 7.37
N ARG A 66 -2.30 7.34 8.51
CA ARG A 66 -0.85 7.55 8.67
C ARG A 66 -0.17 6.20 8.59
N GLU A 67 0.95 6.13 7.91
CA GLU A 67 1.70 4.89 7.75
C GLU A 67 3.20 5.09 7.82
N ASP A 68 3.89 4.10 8.33
CA ASP A 68 5.33 3.94 8.24
C ASP A 68 5.63 2.88 7.18
N ILE A 69 6.38 3.25 6.15
CA ILE A 69 6.89 2.33 5.13
C ILE A 69 8.33 2.00 5.47
N ILE A 70 8.62 0.71 5.59
CA ILE A 70 9.88 0.20 6.11
C ILE A 70 10.49 -0.76 5.09
N ASN A 71 11.71 -0.50 4.63
CA ASN A 71 12.47 -1.49 3.88
C ASN A 71 12.96 -2.58 4.84
N ARG A 72 12.32 -3.75 4.83
CA ARG A 72 12.66 -4.89 5.70
C ARG A 72 13.83 -5.73 5.18
N GLY A 73 14.20 -5.54 3.91
CA GLY A 73 15.32 -6.28 3.32
C GLY A 73 15.16 -6.51 1.82
N GLY A 74 16.20 -7.07 1.23
CA GLY A 74 16.30 -7.25 -0.22
C GLY A 74 17.00 -6.08 -0.88
N GLY A 75 16.45 -5.57 -1.98
CA GLY A 75 16.93 -4.41 -2.70
C GLY A 75 16.66 -3.08 -1.99
N ASN A 76 16.81 -1.98 -2.71
CA ASN A 76 16.45 -0.65 -2.22
C ASN A 76 15.03 -0.29 -2.63
N LEU A 77 14.32 0.42 -1.77
CA LEU A 77 13.01 0.98 -2.08
C LEU A 77 13.15 2.45 -2.46
N ILE A 78 12.60 2.84 -3.59
CA ILE A 78 12.48 4.25 -3.98
C ILE A 78 11.05 4.70 -3.68
N ILE A 79 10.90 5.87 -3.08
CA ILE A 79 9.61 6.49 -2.82
C ILE A 79 9.60 7.93 -3.33
N GLU A 80 8.60 8.28 -4.15
CA GLU A 80 8.38 9.62 -4.67
C GLU A 80 7.24 10.30 -3.92
N LEU A 81 7.41 11.59 -3.63
CA LEU A 81 6.56 12.32 -2.69
C LEU A 81 6.06 13.64 -3.26
N TRP A 82 4.76 13.94 -3.04
CA TRP A 82 4.13 15.23 -3.33
C TRP A 82 3.11 15.57 -2.25
N ASN A 83 2.92 16.85 -1.95
CA ASN A 83 1.75 17.27 -1.18
C ASN A 83 0.50 17.19 -2.06
N ALA A 84 -0.66 16.93 -1.44
CA ALA A 84 -1.95 17.07 -2.12
C ALA A 84 -2.45 18.53 -2.00
N GLY A 85 -2.90 19.09 -3.11
CA GLY A 85 -3.59 20.36 -3.16
C GLY A 85 -5.05 20.27 -2.72
N ALA A 86 -5.72 21.42 -2.72
CA ALA A 86 -7.11 21.53 -2.23
C ALA A 86 -8.14 20.76 -3.07
N HIS A 87 -7.82 20.43 -4.31
CA HIS A 87 -8.67 19.67 -5.22
C HIS A 87 -8.08 18.29 -5.53
N GLU A 88 -7.26 17.77 -4.61
CA GLU A 88 -6.65 16.43 -4.73
C GLU A 88 -5.66 16.29 -5.89
N GLU A 89 -5.15 17.40 -6.44
CA GLU A 89 -4.01 17.44 -7.35
C GLU A 89 -2.68 17.39 -6.60
N THR A 90 -1.57 17.12 -7.29
CA THR A 90 -0.23 17.31 -6.71
C THR A 90 0.08 18.79 -6.58
N GLU A 91 0.59 19.21 -5.42
CA GLU A 91 0.95 20.60 -5.14
C GLU A 91 2.47 20.82 -5.24
N ASN A 92 2.88 21.91 -5.87
CA ASN A 92 4.30 22.25 -6.04
C ASN A 92 4.85 23.01 -4.81
N THR A 93 4.76 22.35 -3.63
CA THR A 93 5.24 22.84 -2.35
C THR A 93 6.20 21.85 -1.71
N ASP A 94 7.11 22.33 -0.88
CA ASP A 94 8.09 21.49 -0.19
C ASP A 94 7.38 20.44 0.70
N VAL A 95 7.82 19.18 0.58
CA VAL A 95 7.32 18.05 1.32
C VAL A 95 8.14 17.84 2.58
N THR A 96 7.48 17.73 3.73
CA THR A 96 8.15 17.41 5.00
C THR A 96 7.76 16.02 5.47
N VAL A 97 8.76 15.16 5.67
CA VAL A 97 8.62 13.77 6.16
C VAL A 97 9.56 13.49 7.32
N THR A 98 9.37 12.36 7.96
CA THR A 98 10.30 11.82 8.96
C THR A 98 10.89 10.53 8.45
N VAL A 99 12.20 10.47 8.30
CA VAL A 99 12.97 9.28 7.91
C VAL A 99 13.80 8.86 9.12
N ASP A 100 13.60 7.63 9.61
CA ASP A 100 14.28 7.08 10.80
C ASP A 100 14.28 8.03 12.01
N GLY A 101 13.14 8.68 12.28
CA GLY A 101 12.96 9.62 13.36
C GLY A 101 13.53 11.03 13.09
N CYS A 102 14.19 11.25 11.94
CA CYS A 102 14.75 12.55 11.55
C CYS A 102 13.81 13.30 10.60
N ARG A 103 13.37 14.49 11.00
CA ARG A 103 12.53 15.35 10.14
C ARG A 103 13.37 15.92 9.01
N GLN A 104 12.86 15.78 7.78
CA GLN A 104 13.51 16.23 6.55
C GLN A 104 12.51 17.00 5.69
N THR A 105 13.00 17.97 4.92
CA THR A 105 12.22 18.73 3.94
C THR A 105 12.83 18.56 2.56
N HIS A 106 12.01 18.24 1.58
CA HIS A 106 12.41 17.93 0.21
C HIS A 106 11.58 18.74 -0.77
N ALA A 107 12.14 19.03 -1.95
CA ALA A 107 11.39 19.62 -3.04
C ALA A 107 10.23 18.70 -3.48
N PRO A 108 9.14 19.23 -4.05
CA PRO A 108 8.05 18.42 -4.60
C PRO A 108 8.56 17.46 -5.67
N GLY A 109 8.05 16.23 -5.68
CA GLY A 109 8.47 15.16 -6.59
C GLY A 109 9.84 14.56 -6.28
N SER A 110 10.41 14.84 -5.11
CA SER A 110 11.66 14.21 -4.70
C SER A 110 11.50 12.70 -4.53
N GLN A 111 12.51 11.98 -5.00
CA GLN A 111 12.62 10.53 -4.84
C GLN A 111 13.62 10.23 -3.72
N LEU A 112 13.13 9.61 -2.66
CA LEU A 112 13.95 9.14 -1.56
C LEU A 112 14.26 7.66 -1.73
N ARG A 113 15.51 7.30 -1.42
CA ARG A 113 15.98 5.92 -1.44
C ARG A 113 16.06 5.41 -0.02
N LEU A 114 15.32 4.35 0.27
CA LEU A 114 15.37 3.62 1.52
C LEU A 114 16.17 2.34 1.32
N THR A 115 17.32 2.23 1.97
CA THR A 115 18.10 1.00 2.01
C THR A 115 17.55 0.04 3.07
N PRO A 116 17.94 -1.27 3.08
CA PRO A 116 17.46 -2.22 4.08
C PRO A 116 17.63 -1.72 5.52
N GLY A 117 16.52 -1.68 6.26
CA GLY A 117 16.44 -1.20 7.64
C GLY A 117 15.89 0.21 7.78
N GLU A 118 15.94 1.04 6.73
CA GLU A 118 15.43 2.42 6.78
C GLU A 118 13.90 2.48 6.65
N SER A 119 13.30 3.53 7.19
CA SER A 119 11.86 3.76 7.21
C SER A 119 11.48 5.21 6.99
N ILE A 120 10.27 5.43 6.49
CA ILE A 120 9.68 6.75 6.30
C ILE A 120 8.27 6.80 6.87
N CYS A 121 7.93 7.88 7.58
CA CYS A 121 6.57 8.13 8.06
C CYS A 121 5.84 9.06 7.09
N LEU A 122 4.72 8.57 6.55
CA LEU A 122 3.82 9.27 5.63
C LEU A 122 2.57 9.74 6.38
N THR A 123 2.28 11.02 6.26
CA THR A 123 1.10 11.63 6.88
C THR A 123 -0.12 11.51 5.96
N PRO A 124 -1.35 11.63 6.49
CA PRO A 124 -2.54 11.80 5.66
C PRO A 124 -2.35 12.87 4.59
N THR A 125 -2.96 12.66 3.41
CA THR A 125 -2.92 13.56 2.24
C THR A 125 -1.54 13.81 1.65
N LEU A 126 -0.56 12.96 1.95
CA LEU A 126 0.75 12.99 1.31
C LEU A 126 0.77 11.97 0.17
N TYR A 127 0.82 12.45 -1.06
CA TYR A 127 0.97 11.62 -2.24
C TYR A 127 2.29 10.88 -2.22
N HIS A 128 2.24 9.58 -2.46
CA HIS A 128 3.41 8.74 -2.59
C HIS A 128 3.22 7.66 -3.65
N SER A 129 4.30 7.34 -4.33
CA SER A 129 4.48 6.19 -5.20
C SER A 129 5.77 5.51 -4.81
N PHE A 130 5.86 4.20 -4.89
CA PHE A 130 7.10 3.50 -4.55
C PHE A 130 7.36 2.31 -5.48
N TRP A 131 8.64 1.94 -5.59
CA TRP A 131 9.10 0.81 -6.39
C TRP A 131 10.42 0.26 -5.89
N GLY A 132 10.72 -1.00 -6.24
CA GLY A 132 12.07 -1.56 -6.10
C GLY A 132 13.05 -0.85 -7.06
N GLU A 133 14.19 -0.38 -6.55
CA GLU A 133 15.22 0.24 -7.40
C GLU A 133 15.72 -0.75 -8.45
N ARG A 134 15.64 -0.37 -9.73
CA ARG A 134 15.99 -1.25 -10.84
C ARG A 134 17.43 -1.76 -10.75
N GLY A 135 17.59 -3.08 -10.85
CA GLY A 135 18.89 -3.76 -10.82
C GLY A 135 19.39 -4.07 -9.40
N PHE A 136 18.60 -3.77 -8.35
CA PHE A 136 18.93 -4.08 -6.96
C PHE A 136 18.10 -5.25 -6.38
N GLY A 137 17.22 -5.83 -7.19
CA GLY A 137 16.38 -6.95 -6.81
C GLY A 137 15.10 -6.54 -6.07
N ASP A 138 14.34 -7.56 -5.71
CA ASP A 138 13.05 -7.39 -5.04
C ASP A 138 13.23 -6.88 -3.61
N VAL A 139 12.20 -6.19 -3.09
CA VAL A 139 12.21 -5.60 -1.75
C VAL A 139 11.10 -6.21 -0.92
N LEU A 140 11.43 -6.64 0.29
CA LEU A 140 10.45 -6.92 1.34
C LEU A 140 10.15 -5.62 2.07
N VAL A 141 8.93 -5.13 1.93
CA VAL A 141 8.47 -3.89 2.55
C VAL A 141 7.51 -4.22 3.69
N GLY A 142 7.68 -3.56 4.84
CA GLY A 142 6.71 -3.56 5.92
C GLY A 142 5.92 -2.25 5.92
N GLU A 143 4.63 -2.32 6.20
CA GLU A 143 3.78 -1.17 6.52
C GLU A 143 3.25 -1.34 7.94
N VAL A 144 3.44 -0.32 8.77
CA VAL A 144 2.74 -0.18 10.04
C VAL A 144 1.94 1.11 9.96
N SER A 145 0.63 1.02 10.16
CA SER A 145 -0.25 2.16 9.94
C SER A 145 -1.33 2.29 11.00
N SER A 146 -2.05 3.40 11.00
CA SER A 146 -3.38 3.44 11.59
C SER A 146 -4.30 2.45 10.89
N VAL A 147 -5.52 2.26 11.39
CA VAL A 147 -6.48 1.31 10.79
C VAL A 147 -6.58 1.51 9.28
N ASN A 148 -6.47 0.40 8.56
CA ASN A 148 -6.52 0.39 7.10
C ASN A 148 -7.97 0.19 6.60
N ASP A 149 -8.37 1.03 5.65
CA ASP A 149 -9.66 0.97 4.95
C ASP A 149 -9.40 1.12 3.43
N ASP A 150 -9.07 0.00 2.78
CA ASP A 150 -8.71 -0.01 1.36
C ASP A 150 -9.86 0.42 0.43
N GLU A 151 -11.11 0.38 0.90
CA GLU A 151 -12.28 0.72 0.09
C GLU A 151 -12.61 2.23 0.10
N HIS A 152 -12.31 2.93 1.22
CA HIS A 152 -12.77 4.30 1.42
C HIS A 152 -11.67 5.29 1.77
N ASP A 153 -10.41 4.83 1.93
CA ASP A 153 -9.30 5.68 2.36
C ASP A 153 -8.10 5.65 1.39
N ASN A 154 -8.36 5.40 0.09
CA ASN A 154 -7.36 5.47 -0.98
C ASN A 154 -7.80 6.47 -2.06
N HIS A 155 -6.92 7.39 -2.42
CA HIS A 155 -7.07 8.25 -3.57
C HIS A 155 -5.88 8.08 -4.52
N PHE A 156 -6.14 7.61 -5.73
CA PHE A 156 -5.13 7.50 -6.78
C PHE A 156 -5.10 8.78 -7.62
N LEU A 157 -3.91 9.30 -7.90
CA LEU A 157 -3.74 10.51 -8.74
C LEU A 157 -4.30 10.30 -10.16
N GLN A 158 -4.18 9.09 -10.69
CA GLN A 158 -4.84 8.69 -11.93
C GLN A 158 -6.05 7.81 -11.60
N PRO A 159 -7.13 7.84 -12.39
CA PRO A 159 -8.26 6.95 -12.20
C PRO A 159 -7.84 5.48 -12.34
N LEU A 160 -7.65 4.80 -11.22
CA LEU A 160 -7.25 3.41 -11.12
C LEU A 160 -8.21 2.64 -10.22
N ALA A 161 -8.33 1.35 -10.46
CA ALA A 161 -9.07 0.46 -9.58
C ALA A 161 -8.12 -0.16 -8.54
N ARG A 162 -8.52 -0.15 -7.26
CA ARG A 162 -7.75 -0.83 -6.21
C ARG A 162 -7.72 -2.34 -6.42
N TYR A 163 -8.81 -2.91 -6.95
CA TYR A 163 -8.95 -4.33 -7.25
C TYR A 163 -9.15 -4.56 -8.73
N ASN A 164 -8.57 -5.63 -9.26
CA ASN A 164 -8.77 -6.03 -10.64
C ASN A 164 -10.12 -6.74 -10.81
N ASN A 165 -10.76 -6.53 -11.97
CA ASN A 165 -11.76 -7.46 -12.45
C ASN A 165 -11.04 -8.67 -13.05
N ILE A 166 -11.19 -9.84 -12.43
CA ILE A 166 -10.59 -11.08 -12.90
C ILE A 166 -11.70 -11.88 -13.60
N GLU A 167 -11.45 -12.31 -14.84
CA GLU A 167 -12.27 -13.27 -15.54
C GLU A 167 -11.78 -14.67 -15.12
N GLU A 168 -12.58 -15.38 -14.30
CA GLU A 168 -12.18 -16.65 -13.72
C GLU A 168 -12.50 -17.80 -14.68
N ASP A 169 -11.53 -18.22 -15.46
CA ASP A 169 -11.58 -19.36 -16.37
C ASP A 169 -10.97 -20.65 -15.76
N GLU A 170 -10.27 -20.54 -14.63
CA GLU A 170 -9.71 -21.65 -13.85
C GLU A 170 -10.01 -21.46 -12.35
N PRO A 171 -10.06 -22.55 -11.57
CA PRO A 171 -10.19 -22.46 -10.11
C PRO A 171 -9.06 -21.64 -9.49
N ALA A 172 -9.37 -20.76 -8.56
CA ALA A 172 -8.38 -19.97 -7.84
C ALA A 172 -7.35 -20.88 -7.14
N LEU A 173 -6.07 -20.63 -7.38
CA LEU A 173 -4.97 -21.33 -6.70
C LEU A 173 -4.91 -20.96 -5.21
N LEU A 174 -5.12 -19.69 -4.91
CA LEU A 174 -5.15 -19.13 -3.56
C LEU A 174 -6.32 -18.15 -3.47
N VAL A 175 -6.97 -18.10 -2.31
CA VAL A 175 -8.06 -17.17 -2.04
C VAL A 175 -7.48 -15.87 -1.53
N LEU A 176 -7.85 -14.77 -2.18
CA LEU A 176 -7.46 -13.42 -1.74
C LEU A 176 -8.39 -12.91 -0.63
N CYS A 177 -7.91 -11.98 0.17
CA CYS A 177 -8.64 -11.49 1.34
C CYS A 177 -9.98 -10.80 1.01
N ASN A 178 -10.14 -10.27 -0.18
CA ASN A 178 -11.39 -9.67 -0.68
C ASN A 178 -12.40 -10.71 -1.21
N GLU A 179 -12.01 -11.98 -1.34
CA GLU A 179 -12.82 -13.07 -1.91
C GLU A 179 -13.39 -14.00 -0.84
N TYR A 180 -13.07 -13.81 0.43
CA TYR A 180 -13.51 -14.71 1.53
C TYR A 180 -15.02 -14.96 1.58
N ASN A 181 -15.83 -14.00 1.17
CA ASN A 181 -17.29 -14.16 1.09
C ASN A 181 -17.75 -15.18 0.02
N GLN A 182 -16.85 -15.58 -0.88
CA GLN A 182 -17.14 -16.57 -1.91
C GLN A 182 -16.92 -18.00 -1.42
N ILE A 183 -16.05 -18.21 -0.42
CA ILE A 183 -15.75 -19.55 0.13
C ILE A 183 -17.01 -20.21 0.73
N GLY A 184 -17.92 -19.45 1.33
CA GLY A 184 -19.15 -19.96 1.94
C GLY A 184 -20.24 -20.39 0.94
N ARG A 185 -20.10 -20.06 -0.35
CA ARG A 185 -21.09 -20.41 -1.40
C ARG A 185 -20.80 -21.71 -2.12
N ALA A 186 -19.60 -22.26 -1.98
CA ALA A 186 -19.19 -23.50 -2.64
C ALA A 186 -19.49 -24.78 -1.84
N HIS A 187 -20.03 -24.68 -0.63
CA HIS A 187 -20.30 -25.82 0.26
C HIS A 187 -21.74 -25.84 0.83
N VAL A 188 -22.71 -25.32 0.08
CA VAL A 188 -24.14 -25.50 0.40
C VAL A 188 -24.83 -26.28 -0.74
#